data_7a3d4365716270dfe71288b43d0739cb
#
_entry.id   7a3d4365716270dfe71288b43d0739cb
#
_cell.length_a   1.000
_cell.length_b   1.000
_cell.length_c   1.000
_cell.angle_alpha   90.00
_cell.angle_beta   90.00
_cell.angle_gamma   90.00
#
_symmetry.space_group_name_H-M   'P 1'
#
loop_
_entity.id
_entity.type
_entity.pdbx_description
1 polymer ?
#
loop_
_entity_poly.entity_id
_entity_poly.type
_entity_poly.pdbx_seq_one_letter_code
_entity_poly.pdbx_strand_id
1 'polypeptide(L)'
;MRVHGRALLLVLVVSLPAGAHADTTDRVSRTIALASGRPIRIAATVADVTIVGASRTDMAVEIVRRAPSASDLTKYPVVIDDGDEALRISVVQADDGRDAALKTEITIAVPASAILSAVRVFEGRVKLSNLKGTCDVDLRRGAIEAVGIAGRMRLEAGIGSLDVRQAELTPGGMMRLRVFNGPLRVRFGRPPVSGRILAVTFNGSIASDIPLTMKDRFGPRFGETTIGNGDPVMSIDVVKGDIAITVGK
;
A
#
# COMPACT_ATOMS: atom_id res chain seq x y z
N MET A 1 -2.00 40.77 -6.39
CA MET A 1 -2.90 40.70 -5.21
C MET A 1 -3.26 39.19 -5.06
N ARG A 2 -2.51 38.49 -4.17
CA ARG A 2 -2.70 37.01 -3.98
C ARG A 2 -3.71 36.81 -2.85
N VAL A 3 -4.85 36.23 -3.20
CA VAL A 3 -5.90 35.88 -2.23
C VAL A 3 -5.53 34.49 -1.66
N HIS A 4 -5.09 34.45 -0.41
CA HIS A 4 -4.86 33.22 0.33
C HIS A 4 -6.22 32.72 0.86
N GLY A 5 -6.76 31.69 0.22
CA GLY A 5 -7.93 30.97 0.71
C GLY A 5 -7.61 30.20 2.00
N ARG A 6 -8.00 30.73 3.15
CA ARG A 6 -7.97 30.01 4.42
C ARG A 6 -9.08 28.96 4.43
N ALA A 7 -8.70 27.68 4.39
CA ALA A 7 -9.65 26.58 4.62
C ALA A 7 -10.08 26.58 6.09
N LEU A 8 -11.36 26.68 6.33
CA LEU A 8 -11.96 26.66 7.67
C LEU A 8 -11.93 25.21 8.19
N LEU A 9 -11.23 24.97 9.30
CA LEU A 9 -11.18 23.69 10.01
C LEU A 9 -12.44 23.59 10.89
N LEU A 10 -13.37 22.71 10.53
CA LEU A 10 -14.50 22.36 11.40
C LEU A 10 -14.12 21.14 12.26
N VAL A 11 -13.77 21.38 13.52
CA VAL A 11 -13.57 20.32 14.52
C VAL A 11 -14.90 20.14 15.26
N LEU A 12 -15.58 19.01 15.04
CA LEU A 12 -16.77 18.64 15.81
C LEU A 12 -16.34 17.71 16.96
N VAL A 13 -16.26 18.21 18.16
CA VAL A 13 -16.05 17.40 19.37
C VAL A 13 -17.42 17.01 19.92
N VAL A 14 -17.77 15.74 19.84
CA VAL A 14 -18.96 15.18 20.48
C VAL A 14 -18.52 14.49 21.78
N SER A 15 -18.85 15.05 22.92
CA SER A 15 -18.65 14.47 24.24
C SER A 15 -19.93 13.76 24.70
N LEU A 16 -19.85 12.45 24.98
CA LEU A 16 -20.92 11.62 25.59
C LEU A 16 -20.54 11.25 27.03
N PRO A 17 -21.53 11.05 27.93
CA PRO A 17 -21.27 10.93 29.36
C PRO A 17 -20.72 9.56 29.79
N ALA A 18 -20.03 9.56 30.94
CA ALA A 18 -19.20 8.52 31.53
C ALA A 18 -19.97 7.24 31.91
N GLY A 19 -19.35 6.09 31.63
CA GLY A 19 -19.81 4.77 32.16
C GLY A 19 -19.14 3.56 31.53
N ALA A 20 -18.62 3.64 30.35
CA ALA A 20 -17.72 2.68 29.74
C ALA A 20 -16.48 3.47 29.30
N HIS A 21 -15.29 2.87 29.30
CA HIS A 21 -14.10 3.48 28.72
C HIS A 21 -14.35 3.59 27.21
N ALA A 22 -15.08 4.64 26.80
CA ALA A 22 -15.36 4.92 25.41
C ALA A 22 -14.08 5.47 24.79
N ASP A 23 -13.53 4.76 23.80
CA ASP A 23 -12.39 5.23 23.01
C ASP A 23 -12.68 6.63 22.49
N THR A 24 -11.74 7.54 22.68
CA THR A 24 -11.80 8.86 22.07
C THR A 24 -11.52 8.70 20.57
N THR A 25 -12.44 9.24 19.76
CA THR A 25 -12.31 9.19 18.29
C THR A 25 -12.03 10.59 17.74
N ASP A 26 -11.05 10.68 16.86
CA ASP A 26 -10.74 11.87 16.07
C ASP A 26 -10.85 11.54 14.59
N ARG A 27 -11.38 12.50 13.81
CA ARG A 27 -11.57 12.36 12.36
C ARG A 27 -11.09 13.59 11.64
N VAL A 28 -10.22 13.38 10.66
CA VAL A 28 -9.74 14.41 9.73
C VAL A 28 -10.15 14.03 8.32
N SER A 29 -10.85 14.93 7.62
CA SER A 29 -11.24 14.71 6.22
C SER A 29 -10.82 15.91 5.38
N ARG A 30 -10.19 15.68 4.23
CA ARG A 30 -9.78 16.72 3.27
C ARG A 30 -9.88 16.24 1.84
N THR A 31 -10.22 17.19 0.96
CA THR A 31 -10.06 17.04 -0.49
C THR A 31 -9.03 18.05 -0.96
N ILE A 32 -8.03 17.59 -1.71
CA ILE A 32 -6.87 18.37 -2.13
C ILE A 32 -6.71 18.23 -3.63
N ALA A 33 -6.64 19.34 -4.35
CA ALA A 33 -6.36 19.34 -5.78
C ALA A 33 -5.00 18.68 -6.04
N LEU A 34 -4.96 17.75 -6.98
CA LEU A 34 -3.74 17.01 -7.29
C LEU A 34 -3.27 17.35 -8.71
N ALA A 35 -2.18 18.11 -8.80
CA ALA A 35 -1.55 18.35 -10.09
C ALA A 35 -1.08 17.02 -10.71
N SER A 36 -1.21 16.90 -12.03
CA SER A 36 -0.75 15.71 -12.75
C SER A 36 0.73 15.44 -12.48
N GLY A 37 1.06 14.19 -12.15
CA GLY A 37 2.43 13.80 -11.85
C GLY A 37 2.94 14.17 -10.47
N ARG A 38 2.15 14.85 -9.64
CA ARG A 38 2.58 15.23 -8.29
C ARG A 38 2.68 13.99 -7.39
N PRO A 39 3.84 13.77 -6.73
CA PRO A 39 4.03 12.63 -5.86
C PRO A 39 3.21 12.73 -4.56
N ILE A 40 2.68 11.61 -4.12
CA ILE A 40 2.03 11.45 -2.81
C ILE A 40 2.91 10.57 -1.94
N ARG A 41 3.14 11.00 -0.69
CA ARG A 41 3.90 10.26 0.32
C ARG A 41 3.03 10.05 1.55
N ILE A 42 3.01 8.82 2.06
CA ILE A 42 2.23 8.43 3.24
C ILE A 42 3.18 7.75 4.22
N ALA A 43 3.15 8.17 5.48
CA ALA A 43 3.91 7.56 6.55
C ALA A 43 3.01 7.34 7.76
N ALA A 44 3.01 6.11 8.30
CA ALA A 44 2.25 5.79 9.50
C ALA A 44 3.01 4.76 10.36
N THR A 45 2.95 4.90 11.69
CA THR A 45 3.54 3.91 12.59
C THR A 45 2.62 2.70 12.71
N VAL A 46 1.38 2.89 13.13
CA VAL A 46 0.37 1.82 13.25
C VAL A 46 -0.89 2.29 12.54
N ALA A 47 -1.22 1.68 11.39
CA ALA A 47 -2.40 2.08 10.64
C ALA A 47 -2.89 1.01 9.65
N ASP A 48 -4.19 0.94 9.46
CA ASP A 48 -4.81 0.32 8.30
C ASP A 48 -5.00 1.40 7.21
N VAL A 49 -4.29 1.23 6.09
CA VAL A 49 -4.27 2.18 4.98
C VAL A 49 -5.00 1.60 3.79
N THR A 50 -6.04 2.27 3.32
CA THR A 50 -6.80 1.90 2.11
C THR A 50 -6.63 2.98 1.05
N ILE A 51 -6.12 2.60 -0.12
CA ILE A 51 -5.91 3.52 -1.26
C ILE A 51 -6.69 2.99 -2.46
N VAL A 52 -7.57 3.82 -2.99
CA VAL A 52 -8.46 3.49 -4.11
C VAL A 52 -8.18 4.41 -5.28
N GLY A 53 -7.79 3.84 -6.42
CA GLY A 53 -7.73 4.55 -7.69
C GLY A 53 -9.13 4.72 -8.26
N ALA A 54 -9.47 5.94 -8.65
CA ALA A 54 -10.77 6.31 -9.17
C ALA A 54 -10.65 7.27 -10.37
N SER A 55 -11.77 7.49 -11.07
CA SER A 55 -11.86 8.53 -12.12
C SER A 55 -12.06 9.90 -11.47
N ARG A 56 -10.95 10.50 -11.02
CA ARG A 56 -10.92 11.79 -10.36
C ARG A 56 -9.63 12.55 -10.66
N THR A 57 -9.59 13.85 -10.40
CA THR A 57 -8.43 14.74 -10.63
C THR A 57 -7.85 15.30 -9.34
N ASP A 58 -8.44 14.95 -8.21
CA ASP A 58 -8.05 15.38 -6.86
C ASP A 58 -7.75 14.17 -5.97
N MET A 59 -7.31 14.42 -4.75
CA MET A 59 -7.19 13.41 -3.70
C MET A 59 -8.20 13.70 -2.60
N ALA A 60 -9.00 12.71 -2.21
CA ALA A 60 -9.74 12.76 -0.96
C ALA A 60 -9.05 11.87 0.07
N VAL A 61 -8.86 12.39 1.27
CA VAL A 61 -8.30 11.67 2.41
C VAL A 61 -9.22 11.75 3.60
N GLU A 62 -9.43 10.63 4.25
CA GLU A 62 -10.09 10.50 5.53
C GLU A 62 -9.20 9.72 6.48
N ILE A 63 -8.95 10.27 7.67
CA ILE A 63 -8.15 9.67 8.72
C ILE A 63 -9.02 9.58 9.96
N VAL A 64 -9.23 8.37 10.46
CA VAL A 64 -9.97 8.11 11.71
C VAL A 64 -9.00 7.51 12.71
N ARG A 65 -8.89 8.12 13.89
CA ARG A 65 -8.03 7.63 14.97
C ARG A 65 -8.90 7.34 16.19
N ARG A 66 -8.63 6.22 16.85
CA ARG A 66 -9.29 5.83 18.10
C ARG A 66 -8.24 5.48 19.13
N ALA A 67 -8.35 6.07 20.31
CA ALA A 67 -7.45 5.83 21.43
C ALA A 67 -8.21 5.85 22.76
N PRO A 68 -7.67 5.22 23.82
CA PRO A 68 -8.28 5.23 25.15
C PRO A 68 -8.48 6.64 25.72
N SER A 69 -7.63 7.60 25.35
CA SER A 69 -7.71 8.97 25.84
C SER A 69 -7.34 10.01 24.76
N ALA A 70 -7.76 11.25 24.96
CA ALA A 70 -7.38 12.37 24.09
C ALA A 70 -5.86 12.65 24.14
N SER A 71 -5.21 12.40 25.29
CA SER A 71 -3.76 12.56 25.42
C SER A 71 -2.99 11.54 24.55
N ASP A 72 -3.54 10.35 24.34
CA ASP A 72 -2.92 9.35 23.47
C ASP A 72 -2.99 9.76 21.99
N LEU A 73 -4.05 10.46 21.57
CA LEU A 73 -4.16 11.00 20.21
C LEU A 73 -3.07 12.05 19.93
N THR A 74 -2.63 12.82 20.93
CA THR A 74 -1.60 13.84 20.74
C THR A 74 -0.21 13.27 20.49
N LYS A 75 0.05 12.04 20.92
CA LYS A 75 1.31 11.32 20.66
C LYS A 75 1.49 10.95 19.18
N TYR A 76 0.41 10.96 18.40
CA TYR A 76 0.41 10.59 16.98
C TYR A 76 -0.23 11.71 16.14
N PRO A 77 0.43 12.84 15.97
CA PRO A 77 -0.14 13.96 15.24
C PRO A 77 -0.46 13.59 13.81
N VAL A 78 -1.60 14.06 13.30
CA VAL A 78 -1.93 13.99 11.88
C VAL A 78 -1.34 15.21 11.20
N VAL A 79 -0.43 15.01 10.27
CA VAL A 79 0.15 16.05 9.44
C VAL A 79 -0.23 15.80 7.99
N ILE A 80 -0.90 16.77 7.37
CA ILE A 80 -1.17 16.79 5.94
C ILE A 80 -0.50 18.05 5.40
N ASP A 81 0.63 17.84 4.74
CA ASP A 81 1.48 18.89 4.18
C ASP A 81 1.30 18.92 2.66
N ASP A 82 0.73 20.01 2.17
CA ASP A 82 0.49 20.29 0.75
C ASP A 82 1.66 21.08 0.15
N GLY A 83 2.90 20.57 0.34
CA GLY A 83 4.13 21.19 -0.16
C GLY A 83 4.31 21.06 -1.67
N ASP A 84 5.08 21.95 -2.29
CA ASP A 84 5.25 22.05 -3.75
C ASP A 84 5.84 20.77 -4.38
N GLU A 85 6.78 20.09 -3.70
CA GLU A 85 7.44 18.89 -4.21
C GLU A 85 6.59 17.62 -4.11
N ALA A 86 5.80 17.49 -3.05
CA ALA A 86 5.00 16.31 -2.79
C ALA A 86 3.87 16.62 -1.79
N LEU A 87 2.75 15.95 -1.95
CA LEU A 87 1.73 15.89 -0.93
C LEU A 87 2.10 14.84 0.11
N ARG A 88 2.22 15.22 1.39
CA ARG A 88 2.63 14.33 2.48
C ARG A 88 1.50 14.14 3.47
N ILE A 89 1.24 12.88 3.82
CA ILE A 89 0.33 12.49 4.89
C ILE A 89 1.15 11.71 5.91
N SER A 90 1.15 12.15 7.16
CA SER A 90 1.90 11.51 8.23
C SER A 90 1.05 11.33 9.47
N VAL A 91 1.04 10.10 9.99
CA VAL A 91 0.50 9.72 11.31
C VAL A 91 1.56 8.87 12.00
N VAL A 92 2.65 9.54 12.37
CA VAL A 92 3.83 8.91 12.96
C VAL A 92 3.87 9.21 14.45
N GLN A 93 4.24 8.24 15.24
CA GLN A 93 4.44 8.40 16.66
C GLN A 93 5.53 9.44 16.93
N ALA A 94 5.24 10.38 17.84
CA ALA A 94 6.15 11.46 18.19
C ALA A 94 7.28 11.01 19.16
N ASP A 95 7.03 9.94 19.94
CA ASP A 95 7.94 9.40 20.96
C ASP A 95 8.20 7.91 20.75
N ASP A 96 9.31 7.39 21.31
CA ASP A 96 9.68 5.96 21.26
C ASP A 96 8.77 5.02 22.08
N GLY A 97 7.72 5.54 22.70
CA GLY A 97 6.75 4.78 23.49
C GLY A 97 5.85 3.93 22.60
N ARG A 98 5.94 2.62 22.70
CA ARG A 98 5.07 1.67 22.00
C ARG A 98 3.71 1.54 22.69
N ASP A 99 2.83 2.52 22.53
CA ASP A 99 1.44 2.37 22.97
C ASP A 99 0.63 1.67 21.88
N ALA A 100 0.37 0.39 22.08
CA ALA A 100 -0.41 -0.46 21.18
C ALA A 100 -1.92 -0.12 21.13
N ALA A 101 -2.35 0.91 21.83
CA ALA A 101 -3.78 1.23 22.01
C ALA A 101 -4.35 2.13 20.90
N LEU A 102 -3.51 2.79 20.09
CA LEU A 102 -3.99 3.63 18.98
C LEU A 102 -4.38 2.77 17.78
N LYS A 103 -5.59 2.95 17.29
CA LYS A 103 -6.05 2.43 15.99
C LYS A 103 -6.20 3.57 15.03
N THR A 104 -5.47 3.53 13.93
CA THR A 104 -5.55 4.52 12.85
C THR A 104 -6.05 3.86 11.58
N GLU A 105 -7.07 4.43 10.98
CA GLU A 105 -7.58 4.07 9.66
C GLU A 105 -7.35 5.25 8.72
N ILE A 106 -6.66 5.04 7.60
CA ILE A 106 -6.38 6.05 6.58
C ILE A 106 -7.03 5.58 5.29
N THR A 107 -8.03 6.30 4.81
CA THR A 107 -8.70 6.00 3.53
C THR A 107 -8.41 7.12 2.55
N ILE A 108 -7.88 6.76 1.38
CA ILE A 108 -7.46 7.71 0.35
C ILE A 108 -8.06 7.29 -0.98
N ALA A 109 -8.74 8.22 -1.64
CA ALA A 109 -9.14 8.09 -3.03
C ALA A 109 -8.29 9.03 -3.89
N VAL A 110 -7.69 8.49 -4.97
CA VAL A 110 -6.77 9.21 -5.86
C VAL A 110 -7.12 8.93 -7.33
N PRO A 111 -6.61 9.70 -8.29
CA PRO A 111 -6.62 9.29 -9.69
C PRO A 111 -5.98 7.91 -9.85
N ALA A 112 -6.53 7.04 -10.71
CA ALA A 112 -5.96 5.71 -10.93
C ALA A 112 -4.50 5.76 -11.41
N SER A 113 -4.09 6.84 -12.09
CA SER A 113 -2.73 7.10 -12.55
C SER A 113 -1.83 7.81 -11.54
N ALA A 114 -2.25 7.98 -10.29
CA ALA A 114 -1.50 8.70 -9.26
C ALA A 114 -0.10 8.13 -9.04
N ILE A 115 0.81 8.98 -8.58
CA ILE A 115 2.17 8.62 -8.19
C ILE A 115 2.24 8.53 -6.66
N LEU A 116 2.08 7.33 -6.14
CA LEU A 116 2.31 7.00 -4.73
C LEU A 116 3.80 6.69 -4.54
N SER A 117 4.60 7.73 -4.39
CA SER A 117 6.07 7.61 -4.42
C SER A 117 6.65 6.98 -3.15
N ALA A 118 5.92 6.99 -2.05
CA ALA A 118 6.30 6.31 -0.81
C ALA A 118 5.08 6.11 0.09
N VAL A 119 4.68 4.87 0.29
CA VAL A 119 3.72 4.47 1.33
C VAL A 119 4.48 3.62 2.33
N ARG A 120 4.76 4.18 3.51
CA ARG A 120 5.59 3.56 4.55
C ARG A 120 4.73 3.33 5.79
N VAL A 121 4.49 2.06 6.11
CA VAL A 121 3.70 1.66 7.29
C VAL A 121 4.53 0.70 8.12
N PHE A 122 4.67 0.98 9.41
CA PHE A 122 5.44 0.07 10.26
C PHE A 122 4.62 -1.16 10.63
N GLU A 123 3.35 -0.99 11.03
CA GLU A 123 2.47 -2.11 11.41
C GLU A 123 1.03 -1.83 10.99
N GLY A 124 0.34 -2.82 10.43
CA GLY A 124 -1.05 -2.73 10.03
C GLY A 124 -1.36 -3.45 8.73
N ARG A 125 -2.35 -2.95 8.00
CA ARG A 125 -2.76 -3.50 6.70
C ARG A 125 -2.73 -2.40 5.65
N VAL A 126 -2.22 -2.72 4.47
CA VAL A 126 -2.28 -1.84 3.31
C VAL A 126 -3.17 -2.47 2.24
N LYS A 127 -4.26 -1.81 1.90
CA LYS A 127 -5.17 -2.21 0.82
C LYS A 127 -5.05 -1.24 -0.35
N LEU A 128 -4.78 -1.78 -1.53
CA LEU A 128 -4.65 -1.04 -2.77
C LEU A 128 -5.70 -1.53 -3.76
N SER A 129 -6.38 -0.64 -4.43
CA SER A 129 -7.32 -1.05 -5.48
C SER A 129 -7.34 -0.10 -6.67
N ASN A 130 -7.45 -0.67 -7.88
CA ASN A 130 -7.62 0.05 -9.13
C ASN A 130 -6.52 1.10 -9.43
N LEU A 131 -5.26 0.79 -9.09
CA LEU A 131 -4.12 1.68 -9.33
C LEU A 131 -3.39 1.26 -10.61
N LYS A 132 -3.14 2.23 -11.49
CA LYS A 132 -2.48 2.04 -12.80
C LYS A 132 -1.25 2.92 -12.99
N GLY A 133 -0.88 3.70 -11.98
CA GLY A 133 0.26 4.61 -12.00
C GLY A 133 1.54 4.00 -11.43
N THR A 134 2.22 4.80 -10.58
CA THR A 134 3.39 4.34 -9.83
C THR A 134 3.01 4.16 -8.36
N CYS A 135 3.38 3.02 -7.77
CA CYS A 135 3.11 2.75 -6.37
C CYS A 135 4.32 2.06 -5.71
N ASP A 136 4.85 2.68 -4.67
CA ASP A 136 5.95 2.16 -3.85
C ASP A 136 5.47 2.02 -2.40
N VAL A 137 5.27 0.76 -1.96
CA VAL A 137 4.79 0.41 -0.61
C VAL A 137 5.84 -0.40 0.12
N ASP A 138 6.12 -0.02 1.36
CA ASP A 138 6.92 -0.77 2.32
C ASP A 138 6.12 -0.90 3.63
N LEU A 139 5.69 -2.12 3.92
CA LEU A 139 5.01 -2.49 5.16
C LEU A 139 5.94 -3.40 5.98
N ARG A 140 6.32 -2.96 7.18
CA ARG A 140 7.25 -3.75 8.01
C ARG A 140 6.58 -4.97 8.63
N ARG A 141 5.34 -4.84 9.12
CA ARG A 141 4.56 -5.94 9.73
C ARG A 141 3.11 -5.87 9.34
N GLY A 142 2.55 -6.96 8.81
CA GLY A 142 1.13 -7.05 8.50
C GLY A 142 0.85 -7.60 7.11
N ALA A 143 -0.22 -7.14 6.48
CA ALA A 143 -0.66 -7.65 5.19
C ALA A 143 -0.82 -6.54 4.14
N ILE A 144 -0.30 -6.79 2.94
CA ILE A 144 -0.60 -5.99 1.75
C ILE A 144 -1.58 -6.77 0.88
N GLU A 145 -2.71 -6.16 0.59
CA GLU A 145 -3.73 -6.66 -0.32
C GLU A 145 -3.87 -5.68 -1.50
N ALA A 146 -3.63 -6.14 -2.72
CA ALA A 146 -3.72 -5.31 -3.91
C ALA A 146 -4.66 -5.96 -4.94
N VAL A 147 -5.59 -5.19 -5.49
CA VAL A 147 -6.59 -5.67 -6.45
C VAL A 147 -6.67 -4.73 -7.65
N GLY A 148 -6.61 -5.28 -8.87
CA GLY A 148 -6.74 -4.49 -10.09
C GLY A 148 -5.61 -3.48 -10.27
N ILE A 149 -4.36 -3.93 -10.07
CA ILE A 149 -3.17 -3.08 -10.16
C ILE A 149 -2.43 -3.29 -11.47
N ALA A 150 -1.93 -2.19 -12.02
CA ALA A 150 -1.11 -2.16 -13.25
C ALA A 150 -0.08 -1.01 -13.16
N GLY A 151 0.87 -0.97 -14.11
CA GLY A 151 1.87 0.09 -14.18
C GLY A 151 3.15 -0.24 -13.42
N ARG A 152 3.72 0.73 -12.67
CA ARG A 152 4.96 0.56 -11.93
C ARG A 152 4.70 0.31 -10.46
N MET A 153 4.75 -0.94 -10.05
CA MET A 153 4.44 -1.37 -8.69
C MET A 153 5.69 -1.92 -7.99
N ARG A 154 6.01 -1.38 -6.83
CA ARG A 154 6.97 -1.93 -5.88
C ARG A 154 6.25 -2.14 -4.55
N LEU A 155 5.95 -3.38 -4.22
CA LEU A 155 5.24 -3.76 -3.00
C LEU A 155 6.15 -4.66 -2.16
N GLU A 156 6.45 -4.24 -0.94
CA GLU A 156 7.35 -4.94 -0.04
C GLU A 156 6.69 -5.14 1.33
N ALA A 157 6.63 -6.38 1.81
CA ALA A 157 6.22 -6.72 3.15
C ALA A 157 7.39 -7.37 3.91
N GLY A 158 7.71 -6.86 5.09
CA GLY A 158 8.75 -7.43 5.94
C GLY A 158 8.28 -8.75 6.55
N ILE A 159 7.43 -8.69 7.57
CA ILE A 159 6.83 -9.87 8.22
C ILE A 159 5.32 -9.83 7.98
N GLY A 160 4.80 -10.83 7.26
CA GLY A 160 3.38 -10.91 6.96
C GLY A 160 3.10 -11.46 5.57
N SER A 161 2.13 -10.92 4.86
CA SER A 161 1.71 -11.45 3.56
C SER A 161 1.56 -10.37 2.50
N LEU A 162 1.73 -10.79 1.24
CA LEU A 162 1.41 -9.99 0.07
C LEU A 162 0.47 -10.79 -0.83
N ASP A 163 -0.73 -10.29 -1.04
CA ASP A 163 -1.76 -10.87 -1.92
C ASP A 163 -2.11 -9.88 -3.02
N VAL A 164 -1.81 -10.24 -4.26
CA VAL A 164 -2.11 -9.44 -5.45
C VAL A 164 -3.14 -10.16 -6.29
N ARG A 165 -4.29 -9.55 -6.51
CA ARG A 165 -5.38 -10.09 -7.32
C ARG A 165 -5.66 -9.20 -8.52
N GLN A 166 -6.04 -9.81 -9.63
CA GLN A 166 -6.30 -9.11 -10.89
C GLN A 166 -5.10 -8.22 -11.31
N ALA A 167 -3.89 -8.79 -11.19
CA ALA A 167 -2.70 -8.14 -11.68
C ALA A 167 -2.75 -8.01 -13.22
N GLU A 168 -2.32 -6.87 -13.73
CA GLU A 168 -2.17 -6.65 -15.18
C GLU A 168 -0.72 -6.26 -15.49
N LEU A 169 -0.10 -6.99 -16.40
CA LEU A 169 1.20 -6.66 -16.96
C LEU A 169 0.98 -5.74 -18.17
N THR A 170 1.26 -4.44 -17.99
CA THR A 170 1.10 -3.44 -19.05
C THR A 170 2.45 -3.06 -19.66
N PRO A 171 2.59 -2.87 -20.99
CA PRO A 171 3.84 -2.47 -21.62
C PRO A 171 4.47 -1.25 -20.95
N GLY A 172 5.78 -1.28 -20.75
CA GLY A 172 6.54 -0.22 -20.06
C GLY A 172 6.31 -0.16 -18.54
N GLY A 173 5.46 -1.04 -18.00
CA GLY A 173 5.28 -1.21 -16.57
C GLY A 173 6.41 -2.03 -15.92
N MET A 174 6.32 -2.22 -14.61
CA MET A 174 7.19 -3.12 -13.84
C MET A 174 6.45 -3.51 -12.56
N MET A 175 6.49 -4.78 -12.21
CA MET A 175 6.02 -5.23 -10.90
C MET A 175 7.16 -5.85 -10.11
N ARG A 176 7.48 -5.27 -8.96
CA ARG A 176 8.41 -5.85 -8.01
C ARG A 176 7.67 -6.13 -6.71
N LEU A 177 7.53 -7.41 -6.42
CA LEU A 177 6.78 -7.92 -5.27
C LEU A 177 7.76 -8.64 -4.35
N ARG A 178 7.81 -8.26 -3.08
CA ARG A 178 8.75 -8.84 -2.14
C ARG A 178 8.12 -9.12 -0.79
N VAL A 179 8.42 -10.29 -0.21
CA VAL A 179 8.11 -10.64 1.16
C VAL A 179 9.36 -11.18 1.84
N PHE A 180 9.72 -10.63 3.00
CA PHE A 180 10.86 -11.16 3.73
C PHE A 180 10.48 -12.43 4.50
N ASN A 181 9.37 -12.42 5.24
CA ASN A 181 8.90 -13.59 6.00
C ASN A 181 7.39 -13.73 5.91
N GLY A 182 6.92 -14.68 5.12
CA GLY A 182 5.52 -14.99 4.88
C GLY A 182 5.19 -15.31 3.43
N PRO A 183 3.94 -15.63 3.13
CA PRO A 183 3.52 -16.02 1.78
C PRO A 183 3.34 -14.81 0.84
N LEU A 184 3.61 -15.06 -0.45
CA LEU A 184 3.32 -14.15 -1.54
C LEU A 184 2.40 -14.84 -2.55
N ARG A 185 1.26 -14.22 -2.85
CA ARG A 185 0.30 -14.74 -3.82
C ARG A 185 0.06 -13.71 -4.90
N VAL A 186 0.08 -14.16 -6.15
CA VAL A 186 -0.29 -13.36 -7.32
C VAL A 186 -1.36 -14.09 -8.09
N ARG A 187 -2.48 -13.43 -8.35
CA ARG A 187 -3.54 -13.94 -9.21
C ARG A 187 -3.78 -12.98 -10.36
N PHE A 188 -3.52 -13.43 -11.55
CA PHE A 188 -3.91 -12.73 -12.77
C PHE A 188 -5.40 -12.90 -13.01
N GLY A 189 -6.09 -11.85 -13.46
CA GLY A 189 -7.50 -11.94 -13.86
C GLY A 189 -7.66 -12.73 -15.16
N ARG A 190 -6.66 -12.67 -16.04
CA ARG A 190 -6.54 -13.41 -17.31
C ARG A 190 -5.07 -13.77 -17.53
N PRO A 191 -4.74 -14.80 -18.31
CA PRO A 191 -3.36 -15.11 -18.65
C PRO A 191 -2.67 -13.87 -19.24
N PRO A 192 -1.45 -13.50 -18.79
CA PRO A 192 -0.72 -12.40 -19.39
C PRO A 192 -0.36 -12.73 -20.84
N VAL A 193 -0.52 -11.77 -21.73
CA VAL A 193 -0.19 -11.93 -23.17
C VAL A 193 1.26 -11.60 -23.48
N SER A 194 1.92 -10.84 -22.60
CA SER A 194 3.34 -10.51 -22.65
C SER A 194 3.89 -10.24 -21.26
N GLY A 195 5.17 -10.48 -21.08
CA GLY A 195 5.90 -10.23 -19.85
C GLY A 195 6.99 -11.25 -19.58
N ARG A 196 7.91 -10.89 -18.67
CA ARG A 196 8.86 -11.83 -18.09
C ARG A 196 8.59 -11.94 -16.60
N ILE A 197 8.35 -13.16 -16.14
CA ILE A 197 8.09 -13.45 -14.73
C ILE A 197 9.33 -14.14 -14.15
N LEU A 198 9.85 -13.60 -13.06
CA LEU A 198 10.98 -14.11 -12.29
C LEU A 198 10.47 -14.35 -10.87
N ALA A 199 10.55 -15.58 -10.38
CA ALA A 199 10.12 -15.95 -9.03
C ALA A 199 11.28 -16.59 -8.28
N VAL A 200 11.59 -16.09 -7.08
CA VAL A 200 12.68 -16.60 -6.23
C VAL A 200 12.18 -16.78 -4.81
N THR A 201 12.42 -17.96 -4.21
CA THR A 201 12.30 -18.13 -2.76
C THR A 201 13.54 -18.81 -2.21
N PHE A 202 14.06 -18.30 -1.10
CA PHE A 202 15.23 -18.89 -0.45
C PHE A 202 14.83 -20.08 0.44
N ASN A 203 13.69 -19.97 1.11
CA ASN A 203 13.18 -21.01 2.00
C ASN A 203 11.66 -21.11 1.86
N GLY A 204 11.22 -21.95 0.93
CA GLY A 204 9.81 -22.15 0.61
C GLY A 204 9.62 -22.90 -0.71
N SER A 205 8.41 -22.86 -1.24
CA SER A 205 8.03 -23.47 -2.50
C SER A 205 7.53 -22.43 -3.51
N ILE A 206 7.58 -22.79 -4.80
CA ILE A 206 6.99 -22.01 -5.89
C ILE A 206 5.95 -22.91 -6.57
N ALA A 207 4.68 -22.49 -6.52
CA ALA A 207 3.58 -23.08 -7.25
C ALA A 207 3.06 -22.08 -8.29
N SER A 208 2.84 -22.53 -9.53
CA SER A 208 2.42 -21.64 -10.61
C SER A 208 1.51 -22.37 -11.61
N ASP A 209 0.38 -21.73 -11.96
CA ASP A 209 -0.47 -22.14 -13.10
C ASP A 209 0.17 -21.74 -14.44
N ILE A 210 1.10 -20.78 -14.42
CA ILE A 210 1.87 -20.38 -15.61
C ILE A 210 3.14 -21.24 -15.65
N PRO A 211 3.45 -21.92 -16.77
CA PRO A 211 4.65 -22.73 -16.88
C PRO A 211 5.92 -21.91 -16.58
N LEU A 212 6.70 -22.35 -15.59
CA LEU A 212 7.99 -21.78 -15.24
C LEU A 212 9.11 -22.78 -15.53
N THR A 213 10.21 -22.30 -16.08
CA THR A 213 11.46 -23.06 -16.14
C THR A 213 12.12 -22.97 -14.78
N MET A 214 12.12 -24.10 -14.06
CA MET A 214 12.69 -24.18 -12.71
C MET A 214 14.19 -24.46 -12.76
N LYS A 215 14.94 -23.81 -11.88
CA LYS A 215 16.39 -24.01 -11.67
C LYS A 215 16.61 -24.41 -10.20
N ASP A 216 16.55 -25.70 -9.92
CA ASP A 216 16.62 -26.26 -8.58
C ASP A 216 17.99 -26.92 -8.33
N ARG A 217 19.07 -26.17 -8.35
CA ARG A 217 20.39 -26.71 -8.00
C ARG A 217 20.93 -25.97 -6.78
N PHE A 218 20.96 -26.65 -5.63
CA PHE A 218 21.60 -26.17 -4.38
C PHE A 218 21.45 -24.67 -4.09
N GLY A 219 20.45 -24.29 -3.28
CA GLY A 219 20.22 -22.91 -2.90
C GLY A 219 18.76 -22.46 -3.10
N PRO A 220 18.55 -21.18 -3.39
CA PRO A 220 17.22 -20.63 -3.61
C PRO A 220 16.51 -21.32 -4.78
N ARG A 221 15.21 -21.57 -4.63
CA ARG A 221 14.38 -22.00 -5.76
C ARG A 221 14.15 -20.80 -6.67
N PHE A 222 14.40 -21.00 -7.95
CA PHE A 222 14.23 -19.99 -8.97
C PHE A 222 13.38 -20.53 -10.12
N GLY A 223 12.36 -19.79 -10.49
CA GLY A 223 11.51 -20.07 -11.64
C GLY A 223 11.40 -18.85 -12.54
N GLU A 224 11.51 -19.06 -13.86
CA GLU A 224 11.37 -17.97 -14.82
C GLU A 224 10.53 -18.39 -16.03
N THR A 225 9.84 -17.42 -16.63
CA THR A 225 9.21 -17.57 -17.93
C THR A 225 9.21 -16.26 -18.69
N THR A 226 9.24 -16.36 -20.01
CA THR A 226 9.07 -15.22 -20.91
C THR A 226 7.86 -15.48 -21.79
N ILE A 227 6.93 -14.54 -21.81
CA ILE A 227 5.68 -14.58 -22.58
C ILE A 227 5.72 -13.45 -23.58
N GLY A 228 5.40 -13.71 -24.83
CA GLY A 228 5.46 -12.71 -25.88
C GLY A 228 6.87 -12.09 -26.02
N ASN A 229 6.97 -10.76 -26.02
CA ASN A 229 8.25 -10.07 -26.15
C ASN A 229 9.01 -9.89 -24.81
N GLY A 230 8.45 -10.38 -23.68
CA GLY A 230 9.09 -10.30 -22.38
C GLY A 230 8.95 -8.96 -21.64
N ASP A 231 8.22 -8.00 -22.19
CA ASP A 231 7.89 -6.74 -21.51
C ASP A 231 6.42 -6.76 -21.05
N PRO A 232 6.12 -6.31 -19.83
CA PRO A 232 7.00 -5.85 -18.76
C PRO A 232 7.61 -6.98 -17.92
N VAL A 233 8.50 -6.60 -16.99
CA VAL A 233 9.10 -7.54 -16.03
C VAL A 233 8.29 -7.56 -14.72
N MET A 234 7.97 -8.77 -14.25
CA MET A 234 7.48 -9.04 -12.90
C MET A 234 8.54 -9.82 -12.13
N SER A 235 9.04 -9.26 -11.04
CA SER A 235 9.94 -9.92 -10.09
C SER A 235 9.18 -10.24 -8.80
N ILE A 236 9.25 -11.48 -8.36
CA ILE A 236 8.60 -12.01 -7.17
C ILE A 236 9.69 -12.62 -6.28
N ASP A 237 9.98 -11.99 -5.14
CA ASP A 237 11.08 -12.34 -4.26
C ASP A 237 10.55 -12.68 -2.86
N VAL A 238 10.81 -13.88 -2.36
CA VAL A 238 10.48 -14.28 -0.98
C VAL A 238 11.73 -14.83 -0.30
N VAL A 239 12.04 -14.34 0.90
CA VAL A 239 13.17 -14.89 1.66
C VAL A 239 12.74 -16.15 2.41
N LYS A 240 11.64 -16.09 3.16
CA LYS A 240 11.09 -17.25 3.87
C LYS A 240 9.58 -17.30 3.68
N GLY A 241 9.11 -18.26 2.90
CA GLY A 241 7.70 -18.47 2.59
C GLY A 241 7.48 -18.95 1.17
N ASP A 242 6.24 -19.25 0.87
CA ASP A 242 5.82 -19.81 -0.40
C ASP A 242 5.36 -18.72 -1.38
N ILE A 243 5.59 -18.99 -2.66
CA ILE A 243 5.10 -18.20 -3.79
C ILE A 243 3.99 -19.00 -4.49
N ALA A 244 2.84 -18.37 -4.70
CA ALA A 244 1.77 -18.92 -5.51
C ALA A 244 1.39 -17.94 -6.63
N ILE A 245 1.48 -18.41 -7.89
CA ILE A 245 1.09 -17.65 -9.08
C ILE A 245 -0.09 -18.38 -9.72
N THR A 246 -1.25 -17.74 -9.76
CA THR A 246 -2.47 -18.35 -10.28
C THR A 246 -3.12 -17.49 -11.36
N VAL A 247 -3.93 -18.12 -12.20
CA VAL A 247 -4.72 -17.46 -13.23
C VAL A 247 -6.19 -17.67 -12.92
N GLY A 248 -6.97 -16.60 -12.95
CA GLY A 248 -8.43 -16.65 -12.82
C GLY A 248 -9.06 -17.44 -13.98
N LYS A 249 -10.07 -18.23 -13.67
CA LYS A 249 -10.92 -18.90 -14.66
C LYS A 249 -11.96 -17.94 -15.17
#